data_cc9d5e1032ef0e6e6ca758770e4a88b5
#
_entry.id   cc9d5e1032ef0e6e6ca758770e4a88b5
#
_cell.length_a   1.000
_cell.length_b   1.000
_cell.length_c   1.000
_cell.angle_alpha   90.00
_cell.angle_beta   90.00
_cell.angle_gamma   90.00
#
_symmetry.space_group_name_H-M   'P 1'
#
loop_
_entity.id
_entity.type
_entity.pdbx_description
1 polymer ?
#
loop_
_entity_poly.entity_id
_entity_poly.type
_entity_poly.pdbx_seq_one_letter_code
_entity_poly.pdbx_strand_id
1 'polypeptide(L)'
;VKYQRRQYYRLELNIPVRYMQVTETESNMMANEEELPERLGNLSEYYSGDTIDISGGGLRFTGDGFVEKGNKIAVVFDIDYEGNIERYVLAADVVMSFAVPQQHGMYEHRVEFRNISKENREMLIKYIFQEERKIRKNNR
;
A
#
# COMPACT_ATOMS: atom_id res chain seq x y z
N VAL A 1 29.55 7.46 6.90
CA VAL A 1 28.70 8.03 5.86
C VAL A 1 27.25 7.58 6.09
N LYS A 2 26.39 8.54 6.12
CA LYS A 2 24.96 8.24 6.25
C LYS A 2 24.33 8.19 4.88
N TYR A 3 23.62 7.12 4.63
CA TYR A 3 22.88 6.96 3.38
C TYR A 3 21.44 7.36 3.58
N GLN A 4 20.87 7.98 2.58
CA GLN A 4 19.44 8.23 2.51
C GLN A 4 18.75 6.88 2.21
N ARG A 5 18.23 6.25 3.23
CA ARG A 5 17.56 4.94 3.08
C ARG A 5 16.15 5.06 2.52
N ARG A 6 15.53 6.23 2.68
CA ARG A 6 14.18 6.48 2.19
C ARG A 6 14.28 7.37 0.98
N GLN A 7 13.88 6.85 -0.14
CA GLN A 7 13.79 7.64 -1.37
C GLN A 7 12.58 8.57 -1.34
N TYR A 8 11.54 8.21 -0.59
CA TYR A 8 10.27 8.92 -0.62
C TYR A 8 9.84 9.29 0.79
N TYR A 9 9.28 10.49 0.88
CA TYR A 9 8.71 10.98 2.11
C TYR A 9 7.55 10.09 2.57
N ARG A 10 7.50 9.78 3.86
CA ARG A 10 6.42 8.99 4.49
C ARG A 10 5.54 9.90 5.31
N LEU A 11 4.23 9.75 5.13
CA LEU A 11 3.25 10.47 5.91
C LEU A 11 2.42 9.49 6.72
N GLU A 12 2.28 9.74 8.01
CA GLU A 12 1.34 9.01 8.84
C GLU A 12 -0.06 9.41 8.39
N LEU A 13 -0.79 8.46 7.84
CA LEU A 13 -2.10 8.69 7.27
C LEU A 13 -2.88 7.38 7.28
N ASN A 14 -4.11 7.44 7.77
CA ASN A 14 -4.96 6.26 7.86
C ASN A 14 -5.95 6.28 6.70
N ILE A 15 -5.78 5.36 5.75
CA ILE A 15 -6.74 5.13 4.68
C ILE A 15 -7.03 3.63 4.58
N PRO A 16 -8.25 3.26 4.17
CA PRO A 16 -8.59 1.85 3.98
C PRO A 16 -7.72 1.20 2.91
N VAL A 17 -7.33 -0.04 3.14
CA VAL A 17 -6.58 -0.84 2.18
C VAL A 17 -7.13 -2.26 2.17
N ARG A 18 -7.10 -2.87 0.98
CA ARG A 18 -7.40 -4.29 0.80
C ARG A 18 -6.14 -4.97 0.29
N TYR A 19 -5.90 -6.19 0.71
CA TYR A 19 -4.70 -6.91 0.28
C TYR A 19 -4.92 -8.40 0.30
N MET A 20 -4.17 -9.11 -0.54
CA MET A 20 -4.18 -10.56 -0.53
C MET A 20 -2.84 -11.09 -1.04
N GLN A 21 -2.46 -12.25 -0.57
CA GLN A 21 -1.26 -12.91 -1.05
C GLN A 21 -1.47 -13.36 -2.50
N VAL A 22 -0.45 -13.15 -3.32
CA VAL A 22 -0.44 -13.59 -4.71
C VAL A 22 0.78 -14.46 -4.96
N THR A 23 0.74 -15.25 -6.02
CA THR A 23 1.88 -16.04 -6.44
C THR A 23 2.92 -15.17 -7.15
N GLU A 24 4.13 -15.68 -7.29
CA GLU A 24 5.18 -15.02 -8.07
C GLU A 24 4.70 -14.73 -9.49
N THR A 25 4.01 -15.69 -10.11
CA THR A 25 3.46 -15.53 -11.46
C THR A 25 2.44 -14.41 -11.51
N GLU A 26 1.51 -14.37 -10.56
CA GLU A 26 0.50 -13.31 -10.50
C GLU A 26 1.13 -11.94 -10.29
N SER A 27 2.14 -11.87 -9.41
CA SER A 27 2.86 -10.63 -9.18
C SER A 27 3.57 -10.14 -10.44
N ASN A 28 4.17 -11.05 -11.20
CA ASN A 28 4.81 -10.71 -12.47
C ASN A 28 3.79 -10.23 -13.51
N MET A 29 2.64 -10.86 -13.57
CA MET A 29 1.56 -10.42 -14.47
C MET A 29 1.13 -8.99 -14.15
N MET A 30 0.93 -8.68 -12.87
CA MET A 30 0.59 -7.32 -12.42
C MET A 30 1.69 -6.33 -12.78
N ALA A 31 2.94 -6.69 -12.55
CA ALA A 31 4.08 -5.80 -12.82
C ALA A 31 4.25 -5.53 -14.31
N ASN A 32 3.83 -6.46 -15.18
CA ASN A 32 3.94 -6.33 -16.63
C ASN A 32 2.65 -5.83 -17.28
N GLU A 33 1.67 -5.42 -16.47
CA GLU A 33 0.38 -4.90 -16.94
C GLU A 33 -0.39 -5.91 -17.81
N GLU A 34 -0.21 -7.19 -17.55
CA GLU A 34 -0.96 -8.25 -18.21
C GLU A 34 -2.36 -8.36 -17.61
N GLU A 35 -3.25 -9.08 -18.32
CA GLU A 35 -4.59 -9.32 -17.82
C GLU A 35 -4.53 -10.05 -16.48
N LEU A 36 -5.24 -9.50 -15.46
CA LEU A 36 -5.23 -10.06 -14.11
C LEU A 36 -6.11 -11.31 -14.03
N PRO A 37 -5.71 -12.30 -13.22
CA PRO A 37 -6.59 -13.40 -12.89
C PRO A 37 -7.90 -12.89 -12.28
N GLU A 38 -8.99 -13.56 -12.62
CA GLU A 38 -10.33 -13.18 -12.18
C GLU A 38 -10.43 -13.01 -10.65
N ARG A 39 -9.78 -13.89 -9.89
CA ARG A 39 -9.83 -13.82 -8.42
C ARG A 39 -9.25 -12.53 -7.86
N LEU A 40 -8.31 -11.89 -8.56
CA LEU A 40 -7.71 -10.64 -8.11
C LEU A 40 -8.64 -9.44 -8.32
N GLY A 41 -9.65 -9.57 -9.15
CA GLY A 41 -10.65 -8.52 -9.36
C GLY A 41 -11.78 -8.53 -8.34
N ASN A 42 -11.86 -9.54 -7.48
CA ASN A 42 -12.94 -9.67 -6.50
C ASN A 42 -12.48 -9.22 -5.11
N LEU A 43 -12.84 -7.99 -4.73
CA LEU A 43 -12.42 -7.41 -3.46
C LEU A 43 -12.92 -8.19 -2.24
N SER A 44 -13.99 -8.98 -2.37
CA SER A 44 -14.47 -9.78 -1.24
C SER A 44 -13.50 -10.88 -0.83
N GLU A 45 -12.56 -11.24 -1.70
CA GLU A 45 -11.53 -12.25 -1.42
C GLU A 45 -10.31 -11.65 -0.72
N TYR A 46 -10.25 -10.32 -0.59
CA TYR A 46 -9.12 -9.63 0.01
C TYR A 46 -9.30 -9.48 1.52
N TYR A 47 -8.19 -9.45 2.24
CA TYR A 47 -8.18 -8.99 3.63
C TYR A 47 -8.41 -7.49 3.69
N SER A 48 -8.90 -7.02 4.83
CA SER A 48 -9.15 -5.61 5.08
C SER A 48 -8.12 -5.05 6.04
N GLY A 49 -7.72 -3.82 5.82
CA GLY A 49 -6.78 -3.15 6.69
C GLY A 49 -6.85 -1.64 6.58
N ASP A 50 -5.98 -0.99 7.33
CA ASP A 50 -5.84 0.46 7.35
C ASP A 50 -4.36 0.82 7.36
N THR A 51 -3.98 1.83 6.61
CA THR A 51 -2.59 2.26 6.57
C THR A 51 -2.20 2.95 7.88
N ILE A 52 -0.91 2.82 8.23
CA ILE A 52 -0.26 3.56 9.31
C ILE A 52 0.51 4.70 8.68
N ASP A 53 1.27 4.41 7.63
CA ASP A 53 1.92 5.45 6.83
C ASP A 53 1.94 5.05 5.36
N ILE A 54 2.15 6.05 4.51
CA ILE A 54 2.12 5.89 3.06
C ILE A 54 3.24 6.73 2.45
N SER A 55 3.86 6.20 1.40
CA SER A 55 4.89 6.91 0.64
C SER A 55 4.78 6.56 -0.84
N GLY A 56 5.56 7.23 -1.67
CA GLY A 56 5.63 6.88 -3.09
C GLY A 56 6.24 5.52 -3.37
N GLY A 57 6.86 4.90 -2.39
CA GLY A 57 7.52 3.58 -2.54
C GLY A 57 6.81 2.42 -1.86
N GLY A 58 5.83 2.67 -1.01
CA GLY A 58 5.16 1.59 -0.31
C GLY A 58 4.24 2.04 0.81
N LEU A 59 3.77 1.07 1.57
CA LEU A 59 2.82 1.27 2.66
C LEU A 59 3.28 0.53 3.91
N ARG A 60 2.88 1.05 5.06
CA ARG A 60 2.83 0.31 6.31
C ARG A 60 1.38 0.29 6.76
N PHE A 61 0.85 -0.89 7.05
CA PHE A 61 -0.58 -1.02 7.38
C PHE A 61 -0.81 -2.17 8.35
N THR A 62 -1.96 -2.13 9.02
CA THR A 62 -2.45 -3.26 9.80
C THR A 62 -3.68 -3.84 9.11
N GLY A 63 -3.89 -5.12 9.28
CA GLY A 63 -5.04 -5.79 8.67
C GLY A 63 -5.35 -7.12 9.34
N ASP A 64 -6.45 -7.72 8.91
CA ASP A 64 -7.00 -8.93 9.54
C ASP A 64 -6.44 -10.24 8.96
N GLY A 65 -5.54 -10.16 8.02
CA GLY A 65 -4.89 -11.34 7.44
C GLY A 65 -3.37 -11.24 7.52
N PHE A 66 -2.71 -12.35 7.85
CA PHE A 66 -1.25 -12.40 7.93
C PHE A 66 -0.64 -12.85 6.62
N VAL A 67 0.31 -12.07 6.09
CA VAL A 67 1.14 -12.47 4.95
C VAL A 67 2.58 -12.41 5.41
N GLU A 68 3.26 -13.54 5.31
CA GLU A 68 4.62 -13.68 5.81
C GLU A 68 5.60 -12.85 5.00
N LYS A 69 6.62 -12.33 5.68
CA LYS A 69 7.76 -11.63 5.06
C LYS A 69 8.34 -12.47 3.92
N GLY A 70 8.62 -11.81 2.80
CA GLY A 70 9.18 -12.45 1.61
C GLY A 70 8.13 -12.84 0.59
N ASN A 71 6.87 -12.85 0.97
CA ASN A 71 5.79 -13.14 0.02
C ASN A 71 5.35 -11.89 -0.73
N LYS A 72 4.57 -12.10 -1.76
CA LYS A 72 4.04 -11.06 -2.64
C LYS A 72 2.56 -10.85 -2.34
N ILE A 73 2.12 -9.61 -2.47
CA ILE A 73 0.70 -9.28 -2.32
C ILE A 73 0.22 -8.41 -3.46
N ALA A 74 -1.10 -8.44 -3.67
CA ALA A 74 -1.81 -7.40 -4.38
C ALA A 74 -2.38 -6.47 -3.32
N VAL A 75 -2.21 -5.18 -3.50
CA VAL A 75 -2.75 -4.18 -2.58
C VAL A 75 -3.63 -3.21 -3.36
N VAL A 76 -4.80 -2.89 -2.78
CA VAL A 76 -5.79 -2.01 -3.41
C VAL A 76 -6.15 -0.89 -2.44
N PHE A 77 -6.05 0.34 -2.92
CA PHE A 77 -6.45 1.50 -2.14
C PHE A 77 -6.86 2.64 -3.07
N ASP A 78 -7.69 3.53 -2.55
CA ASP A 78 -8.16 4.69 -3.30
C ASP A 78 -7.49 5.95 -2.78
N ILE A 79 -7.14 6.85 -3.68
CA ILE A 79 -6.68 8.18 -3.30
C ILE A 79 -7.62 9.23 -3.90
N ASP A 80 -7.83 10.31 -3.16
CA ASP A 80 -8.66 11.43 -3.59
C ASP A 80 -7.76 12.67 -3.70
N TYR A 81 -7.33 12.98 -4.91
CA TYR A 81 -6.52 14.16 -5.16
C TYR A 81 -7.38 15.23 -5.83
N GLU A 82 -7.60 16.32 -5.11
CA GLU A 82 -8.40 17.47 -5.58
C GLU A 82 -9.78 17.07 -6.12
N GLY A 83 -10.43 16.12 -5.44
CA GLY A 83 -11.76 15.65 -5.80
C GLY A 83 -11.78 14.53 -6.83
N ASN A 84 -10.63 14.15 -7.37
CA ASN A 84 -10.54 13.03 -8.30
C ASN A 84 -10.11 11.77 -7.56
N ILE A 85 -10.99 10.78 -7.53
CA ILE A 85 -10.73 9.52 -6.85
C ILE A 85 -10.17 8.52 -7.85
N GLU A 86 -9.00 7.97 -7.55
CA GLU A 86 -8.37 6.92 -8.35
C GLU A 86 -8.09 5.70 -7.50
N ARG A 87 -8.37 4.53 -8.05
CA ARG A 87 -8.06 3.26 -7.41
C ARG A 87 -6.73 2.74 -7.90
N TYR A 88 -5.85 2.42 -6.95
CA TYR A 88 -4.58 1.79 -7.23
C TYR A 88 -4.68 0.31 -6.91
N VAL A 89 -4.27 -0.52 -7.87
CA VAL A 89 -4.13 -1.98 -7.71
C VAL A 89 -2.68 -2.29 -8.02
N LEU A 90 -1.89 -2.56 -7.00
CA LEU A 90 -0.45 -2.66 -7.14
C LEU A 90 0.07 -3.99 -6.60
N ALA A 91 1.06 -4.55 -7.29
CA ALA A 91 1.87 -5.63 -6.74
C ALA A 91 2.86 -5.05 -5.75
N ALA A 92 3.09 -5.75 -4.66
CA ALA A 92 4.04 -5.32 -3.64
C ALA A 92 4.73 -6.51 -2.99
N ASP A 93 5.92 -6.26 -2.45
CA ASP A 93 6.69 -7.23 -1.70
C ASP A 93 6.54 -6.97 -0.22
N VAL A 94 6.27 -8.01 0.57
CA VAL A 94 6.19 -7.88 2.02
C VAL A 94 7.61 -7.93 2.59
N VAL A 95 8.06 -6.81 3.13
CA VAL A 95 9.42 -6.70 3.68
C VAL A 95 9.46 -6.88 5.19
N MET A 96 8.32 -6.77 5.86
CA MET A 96 8.21 -6.99 7.30
C MET A 96 6.75 -7.34 7.63
N SER A 97 6.52 -8.30 8.53
CA SER A 97 5.19 -8.60 9.02
C SER A 97 5.27 -9.23 10.41
N PHE A 98 4.30 -8.90 11.25
CA PHE A 98 4.21 -9.45 12.61
C PHE A 98 2.80 -9.27 13.18
N ALA A 99 2.46 -10.09 14.16
CA ALA A 99 1.22 -9.95 14.90
C ALA A 99 1.31 -8.69 15.78
N VAL A 100 0.27 -7.87 15.77
CA VAL A 100 0.23 -6.67 16.61
C VAL A 100 0.02 -7.10 18.07
N PRO A 101 0.92 -6.71 19.00
CA PRO A 101 0.77 -7.09 20.39
C PRO A 101 -0.57 -6.64 20.96
N GLN A 102 -1.23 -7.54 21.70
CA GLN A 102 -2.49 -7.26 22.39
C GLN A 102 -3.68 -6.94 21.49
N GLN A 103 -3.54 -7.12 20.18
CA GLN A 103 -4.65 -6.98 19.23
C GLN A 103 -4.81 -8.30 18.48
N HIS A 104 -5.55 -9.22 19.08
CA HIS A 104 -5.76 -10.54 18.52
C HIS A 104 -6.37 -10.45 17.12
N GLY A 105 -5.76 -11.17 16.16
CA GLY A 105 -6.26 -11.18 14.79
C GLY A 105 -5.86 -9.97 13.95
N MET A 106 -4.95 -9.13 14.46
CA MET A 106 -4.43 -7.98 13.72
C MET A 106 -2.94 -8.16 13.45
N TYR A 107 -2.53 -7.81 12.25
CA TYR A 107 -1.16 -8.00 11.79
C TYR A 107 -0.66 -6.75 11.10
N GLU A 108 0.57 -6.37 11.42
CA GLU A 108 1.20 -5.22 10.76
C GLU A 108 2.11 -5.69 9.64
N HIS A 109 2.09 -4.96 8.53
CA HIS A 109 2.89 -5.25 7.36
C HIS A 109 3.56 -3.97 6.86
N ARG A 110 4.79 -4.11 6.40
CA ARG A 110 5.46 -3.09 5.61
C ARG A 110 5.70 -3.68 4.22
N VAL A 111 5.28 -2.96 3.20
CA VAL A 111 5.38 -3.45 1.82
C VAL A 111 5.99 -2.40 0.92
N GLU A 112 6.69 -2.87 -0.12
CA GLU A 112 7.27 -2.03 -1.15
C GLU A 112 6.55 -2.30 -2.47
N PHE A 113 6.12 -1.24 -3.15
CA PHE A 113 5.46 -1.37 -4.45
C PHE A 113 6.41 -1.93 -5.49
N ARG A 114 5.91 -2.80 -6.32
CA ARG A 114 6.68 -3.43 -7.38
C ARG A 114 6.37 -2.88 -8.76
N ASN A 115 5.13 -2.47 -9.01
CA ASN A 115 4.67 -2.11 -10.35
C ASN A 115 4.04 -0.73 -10.46
N ILE A 116 4.38 0.20 -9.59
CA ILE A 116 3.82 1.55 -9.71
C ILE A 116 4.51 2.28 -10.87
N SER A 117 3.69 2.84 -11.80
CA SER A 117 4.20 3.63 -12.89
C SER A 117 4.76 4.97 -12.38
N LYS A 118 5.61 5.60 -13.18
CA LYS A 118 6.15 6.92 -12.83
C LYS A 118 5.03 7.93 -12.61
N GLU A 119 4.05 7.95 -13.50
CA GLU A 119 2.91 8.87 -13.42
C GLU A 119 2.08 8.64 -12.16
N ASN A 120 1.79 7.38 -11.85
CA ASN A 120 1.02 7.04 -10.66
C ASN A 120 1.78 7.34 -9.38
N ARG A 121 3.09 7.12 -9.38
CA ARG A 121 3.92 7.48 -8.23
C ARG A 121 3.94 8.98 -8.00
N GLU A 122 4.09 9.76 -9.06
CA GLU A 122 4.06 11.22 -8.95
C GLU A 122 2.72 11.72 -8.42
N MET A 123 1.62 11.13 -8.89
CA MET A 123 0.28 11.47 -8.40
C MET A 123 0.13 11.10 -6.93
N LEU A 124 0.63 9.93 -6.54
CA LEU A 124 0.59 9.50 -5.14
C LEU A 124 1.39 10.45 -4.24
N ILE A 125 2.56 10.90 -4.70
CA ILE A 125 3.38 11.87 -3.96
C ILE A 125 2.63 13.20 -3.81
N LYS A 126 1.97 13.67 -4.86
CA LYS A 126 1.15 14.88 -4.80
C LYS A 126 0.01 14.73 -3.79
N TYR A 127 -0.64 13.56 -3.78
CA TYR A 127 -1.68 13.26 -2.81
C TYR A 127 -1.14 13.33 -1.37
N ILE A 128 0.03 12.72 -1.13
CA ILE A 128 0.66 12.72 0.18
C ILE A 128 0.91 14.15 0.67
N PHE A 129 1.44 15.02 -0.19
CA PHE A 129 1.66 16.41 0.17
C PHE A 129 0.36 17.18 0.36
N GLN A 130 -0.68 16.87 -0.41
CA GLN A 130 -2.01 17.42 -0.19
C GLN A 130 -2.51 17.09 1.21
N GLU A 131 -2.42 15.83 1.62
CA GLU A 131 -2.88 15.38 2.92
C GLU A 131 -2.01 15.94 4.05
N GLU A 132 -0.72 16.08 3.84
CA GLU A 132 0.15 16.72 4.81
C GLU A 132 -0.26 18.17 5.05
N ARG A 133 -0.58 18.91 4.01
CA ARG A 133 -1.06 20.29 4.14
C ARG A 133 -2.35 20.37 4.93
N LYS A 134 -3.27 19.44 4.73
CA LYS A 134 -4.52 19.37 5.49
C LYS A 134 -4.26 19.14 6.97
N ILE A 135 -3.35 18.23 7.29
CA ILE A 135 -2.98 17.91 8.67
C ILE A 135 -2.37 19.12 9.36
N ARG A 136 -1.43 19.81 8.71
CA ARG A 136 -0.81 21.01 9.27
C ARG A 136 -1.85 22.11 9.50
N LYS A 137 -2.75 22.30 8.56
CA LYS A 137 -3.81 23.32 8.67
C LYS A 137 -4.74 23.06 9.85
N ASN A 138 -5.06 21.78 10.09
CA ASN A 138 -5.96 21.38 11.17
C ASN A 138 -5.29 21.43 12.55
N ASN A 139 -3.96 21.42 12.60
CA ASN A 139 -3.20 21.45 13.84
C ASN A 139 -2.81 22.86 14.30
N ARG A 140 -3.26 23.86 13.62
CA ARG A 140 -3.03 25.26 14.02
C ARG A 140 -4.01 25.72 15.09
#